data_ac9c5dd012ec6e033ee562cfadf84367
#
_entry.id   ac9c5dd012ec6e033ee562cfadf84367
#
_cell.length_a   1.000
_cell.length_b   1.000
_cell.length_c   1.000
_cell.angle_alpha   90.00
_cell.angle_beta   90.00
_cell.angle_gamma   90.00
#
_symmetry.space_group_name_H-M   'P 1'
#
loop_
_entity.id
_entity.type
_entity.pdbx_description
1 polymer ?
#
loop_
_entity_poly.entity_id
_entity_poly.type
_entity_poly.pdbx_seq_one_letter_code
_entity_poly.pdbx_strand_id
1 'polypeptide(L)'
;DASGYAGSKVDGETIPGDTIPLNHPMSVTVPGAVDGWFKLHEKYGSLEMSKIFAAGIEICHEGFEINQELAQSLDIHQSELGGQRSSVSFYKNLLPLTAGTHIRRVNLGKTLELIANEGPDIFYKGEIASSISEVVGGNISPQDLKNYSSQWIKPLRMNVFGYDGWTTPPSTQSYLTLSTLKGYELLSEKYEESLHMLIESYRIFAADRDNITYDYKDDILDFKGVDLDYIEKKIELYDDQKTQKFSFPEPSGGGTAYMTVRDSSGLGVSLIQSNFHGIGSRIGVDSYGFFLHNRGCGFNLQKGHKNYLQAGRKPLHTLSPTLWTKDNKLELLLGTRGGRYQPQLLAQVILPYLKDKTPLRDIMQKGRWALNDFLSNTDSQLTVEGAFAATDIQHLESKGHLVTQIDQKFDKAYGPVSAIYKDKSWTGAADVRVGTETVETI
;
A
#
# COMPACT_ATOMS: atom_id res chain seq x y z
N ASP A 1 -6.63 -9.48 -7.71
CA ASP A 1 -5.53 -8.57 -8.03
C ASP A 1 -5.91 -7.70 -9.23
N ALA A 2 -5.92 -6.40 -9.00
CA ALA A 2 -6.18 -5.37 -10.02
C ALA A 2 -4.91 -4.53 -10.31
N SER A 3 -3.73 -5.09 -10.10
CA SER A 3 -2.47 -4.43 -10.46
C SER A 3 -2.35 -4.29 -11.98
N GLY A 4 -2.03 -3.08 -12.44
CA GLY A 4 -1.82 -2.81 -13.86
C GLY A 4 -0.43 -3.18 -14.33
N TYR A 5 -0.30 -3.47 -15.59
CA TYR A 5 0.96 -3.73 -16.27
C TYR A 5 1.45 -2.51 -17.05
N ALA A 6 2.75 -2.50 -17.37
CA ALA A 6 3.36 -1.50 -18.24
C ALA A 6 2.78 -1.56 -19.66
N GLY A 7 2.48 -0.41 -20.25
CA GLY A 7 1.94 -0.32 -21.61
C GLY A 7 2.87 -0.90 -22.67
N SER A 8 2.30 -1.15 -23.86
CA SER A 8 3.00 -1.83 -24.95
C SER A 8 4.13 -1.01 -25.59
N LYS A 9 4.17 0.31 -25.36
CA LYS A 9 5.14 1.22 -25.97
C LYS A 9 6.16 1.81 -24.97
N VAL A 10 6.30 1.17 -23.80
CA VAL A 10 7.32 1.61 -22.84
C VAL A 10 8.72 1.21 -23.31
N ASP A 11 9.67 2.11 -23.11
CA ASP A 11 11.09 1.86 -23.36
C ASP A 11 11.93 2.48 -22.25
N GLY A 12 12.44 1.62 -21.36
CA GLY A 12 13.27 2.04 -20.23
C GLY A 12 14.59 2.68 -20.63
N GLU A 13 15.09 2.42 -21.83
CA GLU A 13 16.35 3.00 -22.33
C GLU A 13 16.22 4.50 -22.66
N THR A 14 15.00 4.99 -22.84
CA THR A 14 14.73 6.41 -23.08
C THR A 14 14.67 7.24 -21.78
N ILE A 15 14.69 6.59 -20.62
CA ILE A 15 14.63 7.26 -19.31
C ILE A 15 16.07 7.42 -18.80
N PRO A 16 16.55 8.64 -18.57
CA PRO A 16 17.89 8.85 -18.01
C PRO A 16 17.92 8.46 -16.53
N GLY A 17 18.98 7.72 -16.12
CA GLY A 17 19.19 7.28 -14.74
C GLY A 17 18.64 5.88 -14.44
N ASP A 18 18.63 5.53 -13.16
CA ASP A 18 18.31 4.18 -12.68
C ASP A 18 16.87 4.00 -12.19
N THR A 19 16.10 5.10 -12.15
CA THR A 19 14.72 5.11 -11.65
C THR A 19 13.81 5.93 -12.54
N ILE A 20 12.54 5.58 -12.59
CA ILE A 20 11.52 6.32 -13.34
C ILE A 20 11.11 7.55 -12.50
N PRO A 21 11.22 8.79 -13.02
CA PRO A 21 10.74 9.97 -12.31
C PRO A 21 9.24 9.88 -12.00
N LEU A 22 8.81 10.40 -10.84
CA LEU A 22 7.46 10.24 -10.33
C LEU A 22 6.37 10.79 -11.26
N ASN A 23 6.67 11.85 -12.01
CA ASN A 23 5.78 12.52 -12.96
C ASN A 23 6.05 12.16 -14.42
N HIS A 24 6.91 11.18 -14.67
CA HIS A 24 7.17 10.73 -16.04
C HIS A 24 5.98 9.92 -16.57
N PRO A 25 5.56 10.07 -17.84
CA PRO A 25 4.46 9.29 -18.43
C PRO A 25 4.61 7.77 -18.27
N MET A 26 5.82 7.23 -18.32
CA MET A 26 6.09 5.79 -18.10
C MET A 26 6.00 5.37 -16.63
N SER A 27 5.82 6.32 -15.69
CA SER A 27 5.47 5.97 -14.30
C SER A 27 4.05 5.45 -14.17
N VAL A 28 3.20 5.70 -15.18
CA VAL A 28 1.82 5.19 -15.21
C VAL A 28 1.81 3.78 -15.80
N THR A 29 1.18 2.85 -15.12
CA THR A 29 0.78 1.54 -15.69
C THR A 29 -0.72 1.54 -15.95
N VAL A 30 -1.25 0.53 -16.64
CA VAL A 30 -2.69 0.46 -16.94
C VAL A 30 -3.47 0.57 -15.62
N PRO A 31 -4.40 1.54 -15.46
CA PRO A 31 -5.19 1.67 -14.24
C PRO A 31 -6.17 0.51 -14.09
N GLY A 32 -6.05 -0.27 -13.01
CA GLY A 32 -6.83 -1.51 -12.86
C GLY A 32 -8.01 -1.41 -11.89
N ALA A 33 -8.13 -0.32 -11.12
CA ALA A 33 -9.09 -0.24 -10.02
C ALA A 33 -10.55 -0.42 -10.48
N VAL A 34 -10.95 0.23 -11.58
CA VAL A 34 -12.33 0.16 -12.09
C VAL A 34 -12.72 -1.27 -12.44
N ASP A 35 -11.90 -1.99 -13.21
CA ASP A 35 -12.17 -3.40 -13.54
C ASP A 35 -12.20 -4.28 -12.28
N GLY A 36 -11.31 -4.02 -11.33
CA GLY A 36 -11.29 -4.72 -10.04
C GLY A 36 -12.57 -4.56 -9.23
N TRP A 37 -13.17 -3.35 -9.20
CA TRP A 37 -14.44 -3.11 -8.53
C TRP A 37 -15.57 -3.92 -9.16
N PHE A 38 -15.66 -3.91 -10.48
CA PHE A 38 -16.72 -4.65 -11.19
C PHE A 38 -16.53 -6.16 -11.06
N LYS A 39 -15.32 -6.69 -11.15
CA LYS A 39 -15.08 -8.13 -10.93
C LYS A 39 -15.38 -8.61 -9.51
N LEU A 40 -15.06 -7.77 -8.52
CA LEU A 40 -15.42 -8.07 -7.14
C LEU A 40 -16.95 -8.09 -6.98
N HIS A 41 -17.61 -7.07 -7.54
CA HIS A 41 -19.06 -6.94 -7.51
C HIS A 41 -19.78 -8.10 -8.25
N GLU A 42 -19.31 -8.46 -9.43
CA GLU A 42 -19.89 -9.57 -10.22
C GLU A 42 -19.98 -10.89 -9.41
N LYS A 43 -18.97 -11.12 -8.56
CA LYS A 43 -18.91 -12.37 -7.79
C LYS A 43 -19.61 -12.31 -6.43
N TYR A 44 -19.56 -11.17 -5.75
CA TYR A 44 -20.01 -11.03 -4.37
C TYR A 44 -20.99 -9.88 -4.14
N GLY A 45 -21.18 -8.99 -5.12
CA GLY A 45 -22.08 -7.85 -5.00
C GLY A 45 -23.55 -8.27 -5.11
N SER A 46 -24.39 -7.56 -4.36
CA SER A 46 -25.86 -7.73 -4.41
C SER A 46 -26.61 -6.44 -4.70
N LEU A 47 -25.98 -5.28 -4.55
CA LEU A 47 -26.56 -3.98 -4.84
C LEU A 47 -26.25 -3.56 -6.28
N GLU A 48 -27.14 -2.82 -6.90
CA GLU A 48 -26.87 -2.17 -8.19
C GLU A 48 -25.66 -1.23 -8.09
N MET A 49 -24.78 -1.22 -9.10
CA MET A 49 -23.60 -0.36 -9.11
C MET A 49 -23.95 1.13 -8.95
N SER A 50 -25.05 1.58 -9.54
CA SER A 50 -25.55 2.95 -9.37
C SER A 50 -25.78 3.33 -7.90
N LYS A 51 -26.26 2.40 -7.08
CA LYS A 51 -26.43 2.60 -5.63
C LYS A 51 -25.10 2.64 -4.89
N ILE A 52 -24.14 1.82 -5.31
CA ILE A 52 -22.81 1.78 -4.71
C ILE A 52 -22.06 3.10 -4.97
N PHE A 53 -22.18 3.63 -6.18
CA PHE A 53 -21.51 4.89 -6.55
C PHE A 53 -22.25 6.16 -6.07
N ALA A 54 -23.53 6.07 -5.67
CA ALA A 54 -24.40 7.20 -5.40
C ALA A 54 -23.80 8.23 -4.43
N ALA A 55 -23.28 7.78 -3.28
CA ALA A 55 -22.69 8.68 -2.28
C ALA A 55 -21.43 9.38 -2.81
N GLY A 56 -20.57 8.67 -3.55
CA GLY A 56 -19.38 9.27 -4.17
C GLY A 56 -19.75 10.32 -5.24
N ILE A 57 -20.75 10.05 -6.03
CA ILE A 57 -21.30 10.97 -7.04
C ILE A 57 -21.88 12.23 -6.35
N GLU A 58 -22.70 12.04 -5.33
CA GLU A 58 -23.29 13.13 -4.55
C GLU A 58 -22.21 14.04 -3.95
N ILE A 59 -21.21 13.48 -3.27
CA ILE A 59 -20.07 14.24 -2.71
C ILE A 59 -19.35 15.04 -3.80
N CYS A 60 -19.19 14.49 -5.00
CA CYS A 60 -18.55 15.19 -6.11
C CYS A 60 -19.37 16.39 -6.60
N HIS A 61 -20.70 16.29 -6.61
CA HIS A 61 -21.61 17.35 -7.08
C HIS A 61 -21.95 18.36 -6.00
N GLU A 62 -22.34 17.91 -4.80
CA GLU A 62 -22.65 18.78 -3.68
C GLU A 62 -21.42 19.44 -3.08
N GLY A 63 -20.30 18.71 -3.06
CA GLY A 63 -19.01 19.16 -2.58
C GLY A 63 -18.69 18.65 -1.17
N PHE A 64 -17.48 18.98 -0.74
CA PHE A 64 -16.93 18.64 0.57
C PHE A 64 -15.92 19.70 1.02
N GLU A 65 -15.65 19.73 2.31
CA GLU A 65 -14.62 20.61 2.87
C GLU A 65 -13.23 19.96 2.78
N ILE A 66 -12.25 20.75 2.36
CA ILE A 66 -10.83 20.35 2.37
C ILE A 66 -10.41 20.15 3.82
N ASN A 67 -9.96 18.94 4.17
CA ASN A 67 -9.38 18.67 5.47
C ASN A 67 -7.91 19.12 5.56
N GLN A 68 -7.34 19.12 6.76
CA GLN A 68 -5.97 19.57 7.00
C GLN A 68 -4.93 18.73 6.23
N GLU A 69 -5.12 17.42 6.11
CA GLU A 69 -4.20 16.53 5.42
C GLU A 69 -4.18 16.81 3.90
N LEU A 70 -5.34 17.01 3.29
CA LEU A 70 -5.45 17.39 1.88
C LEU A 70 -4.84 18.77 1.63
N ALA A 71 -5.12 19.76 2.50
CA ALA A 71 -4.54 21.11 2.38
C ALA A 71 -3.00 21.08 2.40
N GLN A 72 -2.39 20.34 3.32
CA GLN A 72 -0.94 20.14 3.37
C GLN A 72 -0.40 19.46 2.11
N SER A 73 -1.10 18.46 1.60
CA SER A 73 -0.70 17.78 0.37
C SER A 73 -0.76 18.69 -0.85
N LEU A 74 -1.78 19.55 -0.94
CA LEU A 74 -1.92 20.54 -2.02
C LEU A 74 -0.79 21.59 -1.98
N ASP A 75 -0.38 22.01 -0.79
CA ASP A 75 0.73 22.96 -0.60
C ASP A 75 2.06 22.36 -1.07
N ILE A 76 2.36 21.14 -0.64
CA ILE A 76 3.58 20.41 -1.05
C ILE A 76 3.67 20.24 -2.57
N HIS A 77 2.54 20.01 -3.24
CA HIS A 77 2.50 19.76 -4.69
C HIS A 77 2.08 20.97 -5.53
N GLN A 78 2.10 22.18 -4.97
CA GLN A 78 1.65 23.40 -5.64
C GLN A 78 2.36 23.64 -6.98
N SER A 79 3.67 23.48 -7.04
CA SER A 79 4.46 23.71 -8.25
C SER A 79 4.10 22.77 -9.40
N GLU A 80 3.63 21.58 -9.09
CA GLU A 80 3.30 20.54 -10.07
C GLU A 80 1.82 20.57 -10.49
N LEU A 81 0.92 20.94 -9.59
CA LEU A 81 -0.52 20.84 -9.79
C LEU A 81 -1.21 22.18 -10.03
N GLY A 82 -0.66 23.28 -9.54
CA GLY A 82 -1.35 24.57 -9.51
C GLY A 82 -1.81 25.12 -10.86
N GLY A 83 -1.16 24.68 -11.97
CA GLY A 83 -1.51 25.09 -13.33
C GLY A 83 -2.33 24.07 -14.13
N GLN A 84 -2.65 22.90 -13.58
CA GLN A 84 -3.35 21.83 -14.30
C GLN A 84 -4.88 22.03 -14.24
N ARG A 85 -5.57 21.72 -15.34
CA ARG A 85 -7.05 21.80 -15.41
C ARG A 85 -7.73 20.77 -14.48
N SER A 86 -7.15 19.57 -14.33
CA SER A 86 -7.65 18.53 -13.44
C SER A 86 -7.60 18.90 -11.96
N SER A 87 -6.78 19.89 -11.60
CA SER A 87 -6.62 20.39 -10.23
C SER A 87 -7.31 21.72 -9.96
N VAL A 88 -8.01 22.31 -10.94
CA VAL A 88 -8.63 23.63 -10.82
C VAL A 88 -9.56 23.79 -9.62
N SER A 89 -10.19 22.73 -9.16
CA SER A 89 -11.04 22.72 -7.98
C SER A 89 -10.27 22.83 -6.65
N PHE A 90 -8.94 22.63 -6.67
CA PHE A 90 -8.08 22.64 -5.49
C PHE A 90 -7.19 23.90 -5.40
N TYR A 91 -7.10 24.68 -6.49
CA TYR A 91 -6.22 25.84 -6.58
C TYR A 91 -6.98 27.07 -7.08
N LYS A 92 -6.69 28.23 -6.49
CA LYS A 92 -7.18 29.52 -6.95
C LYS A 92 -6.00 30.43 -7.24
N ASN A 93 -5.91 30.94 -8.47
CA ASN A 93 -4.75 31.75 -8.91
C ASN A 93 -3.41 31.05 -8.65
N LEU A 94 -3.33 29.75 -8.93
CA LEU A 94 -2.19 28.86 -8.71
C LEU A 94 -1.84 28.60 -7.22
N LEU A 95 -2.59 29.14 -6.28
CA LEU A 95 -2.39 28.91 -4.84
C LEU A 95 -3.32 27.80 -4.34
N PRO A 96 -2.84 26.91 -3.46
CA PRO A 96 -3.66 25.85 -2.90
C PRO A 96 -4.78 26.41 -2.02
N LEU A 97 -5.91 25.76 -2.05
CA LEU A 97 -7.01 26.07 -1.14
C LEU A 97 -6.72 25.52 0.26
N THR A 98 -7.15 26.26 1.27
CA THR A 98 -6.91 25.92 2.68
C THR A 98 -7.95 24.96 3.24
N ALA A 99 -7.64 24.34 4.37
CA ALA A 99 -8.59 23.53 5.13
C ALA A 99 -9.85 24.35 5.47
N GLY A 100 -11.01 23.68 5.46
CA GLY A 100 -12.33 24.29 5.63
C GLY A 100 -12.92 24.91 4.35
N THR A 101 -12.16 24.99 3.25
CA THR A 101 -12.71 25.45 1.97
C THR A 101 -13.61 24.37 1.36
N HIS A 102 -14.85 24.77 1.02
CA HIS A 102 -15.78 23.88 0.33
C HIS A 102 -15.48 23.82 -1.17
N ILE A 103 -15.36 22.62 -1.72
CA ILE A 103 -15.04 22.38 -3.14
C ILE A 103 -15.97 21.34 -3.77
N ARG A 104 -16.09 21.38 -5.09
CA ARG A 104 -16.82 20.40 -5.91
C ARG A 104 -15.89 19.75 -6.94
N ARG A 105 -16.13 18.50 -7.24
CA ARG A 105 -15.37 17.72 -8.23
C ARG A 105 -16.30 17.27 -9.39
N VAL A 106 -16.97 18.23 -10.04
CA VAL A 106 -18.05 17.97 -10.99
C VAL A 106 -17.64 17.01 -12.12
N ASN A 107 -16.41 17.17 -12.70
CA ASN A 107 -15.95 16.27 -13.76
C ASN A 107 -15.74 14.84 -13.24
N LEU A 108 -15.22 14.68 -12.02
CA LEU A 108 -15.10 13.36 -11.39
C LEU A 108 -16.48 12.75 -11.14
N GLY A 109 -17.45 13.54 -10.66
CA GLY A 109 -18.82 13.09 -10.47
C GLY A 109 -19.42 12.52 -11.75
N LYS A 110 -19.33 13.26 -12.86
CA LYS A 110 -19.78 12.79 -14.19
C LYS A 110 -19.06 11.50 -14.64
N THR A 111 -17.76 11.40 -14.36
CA THR A 111 -17.00 10.17 -14.67
C THR A 111 -17.51 8.97 -13.88
N LEU A 112 -17.79 9.15 -12.59
CA LEU A 112 -18.37 8.10 -11.75
C LEU A 112 -19.79 7.72 -12.19
N GLU A 113 -20.62 8.69 -12.63
CA GLU A 113 -21.93 8.44 -13.22
C GLU A 113 -21.84 7.60 -14.49
N LEU A 114 -20.92 7.93 -15.39
CA LEU A 114 -20.70 7.15 -16.62
C LEU A 114 -20.29 5.70 -16.27
N ILE A 115 -19.32 5.53 -15.36
CA ILE A 115 -18.88 4.20 -14.94
C ILE A 115 -20.02 3.41 -14.27
N ALA A 116 -20.80 4.05 -13.41
CA ALA A 116 -21.91 3.41 -12.71
C ALA A 116 -23.04 2.92 -13.66
N ASN A 117 -23.31 3.70 -14.71
CA ASN A 117 -24.42 3.44 -15.64
C ASN A 117 -24.02 2.55 -16.83
N GLU A 118 -22.81 2.71 -17.35
CA GLU A 118 -22.33 2.06 -18.58
C GLU A 118 -21.35 0.91 -18.31
N GLY A 119 -20.92 0.75 -17.05
CA GLY A 119 -19.99 -0.30 -16.65
C GLY A 119 -18.52 0.02 -16.96
N PRO A 120 -17.62 -0.97 -16.79
CA PRO A 120 -16.16 -0.74 -16.91
C PRO A 120 -15.73 -0.47 -18.35
N ASP A 121 -16.51 -0.84 -19.36
CA ASP A 121 -16.16 -0.69 -20.76
C ASP A 121 -15.98 0.77 -21.17
N ILE A 122 -16.74 1.71 -20.59
CA ILE A 122 -16.55 3.15 -20.87
C ILE A 122 -15.17 3.65 -20.46
N PHE A 123 -14.61 3.06 -19.40
CA PHE A 123 -13.27 3.41 -18.92
C PHE A 123 -12.16 2.80 -19.79
N TYR A 124 -12.32 1.53 -20.22
CA TYR A 124 -11.25 0.78 -20.89
C TYR A 124 -11.34 0.75 -22.42
N LYS A 125 -12.52 1.03 -23.00
CA LYS A 125 -12.76 0.90 -24.46
C LYS A 125 -13.28 2.17 -25.11
N GLY A 126 -13.67 3.18 -24.28
CA GLY A 126 -14.31 4.42 -24.75
C GLY A 126 -13.35 5.61 -24.81
N GLU A 127 -13.94 6.80 -24.69
CA GLU A 127 -13.22 8.08 -24.76
C GLU A 127 -12.28 8.30 -23.57
N ILE A 128 -12.61 7.72 -22.39
CA ILE A 128 -11.74 7.77 -21.22
C ILE A 128 -10.41 7.07 -21.54
N ALA A 129 -10.45 5.89 -22.17
CA ALA A 129 -9.24 5.16 -22.59
C ALA A 129 -8.38 5.97 -23.56
N SER A 130 -9.00 6.65 -24.53
CA SER A 130 -8.31 7.51 -25.48
C SER A 130 -7.62 8.68 -24.79
N SER A 131 -8.32 9.33 -23.84
CA SER A 131 -7.78 10.44 -23.07
C SER A 131 -6.64 10.01 -22.14
N ILE A 132 -6.73 8.84 -21.50
CA ILE A 132 -5.62 8.27 -20.73
C ILE A 132 -4.41 8.05 -21.62
N SER A 133 -4.58 7.43 -22.80
CA SER A 133 -3.49 7.18 -23.74
C SER A 133 -2.82 8.48 -24.20
N GLU A 134 -3.59 9.52 -24.47
CA GLU A 134 -3.09 10.84 -24.90
C GLU A 134 -2.22 11.48 -23.81
N VAL A 135 -2.71 11.58 -22.58
CA VAL A 135 -2.00 12.29 -21.48
C VAL A 135 -0.72 11.57 -21.05
N VAL A 136 -0.58 10.27 -21.31
CA VAL A 136 0.66 9.52 -21.09
C VAL A 136 1.54 9.40 -22.35
N GLY A 137 1.28 10.22 -23.39
CA GLY A 137 2.08 10.23 -24.59
C GLY A 137 2.05 8.93 -25.40
N GLY A 138 0.99 8.15 -25.29
CA GLY A 138 0.79 6.89 -25.99
C GLY A 138 1.57 5.70 -25.42
N ASN A 139 2.30 5.83 -24.31
CA ASN A 139 3.02 4.73 -23.65
C ASN A 139 2.08 3.57 -23.27
N ILE A 140 0.85 3.91 -22.88
CA ILE A 140 -0.27 3.00 -22.75
C ILE A 140 -1.18 3.25 -23.95
N SER A 141 -1.30 2.31 -24.85
CA SER A 141 -2.19 2.42 -26.01
C SER A 141 -3.64 2.15 -25.62
N PRO A 142 -4.64 2.61 -26.40
CA PRO A 142 -6.04 2.22 -26.19
C PRO A 142 -6.23 0.69 -26.23
N GLN A 143 -5.39 -0.03 -26.97
CA GLN A 143 -5.43 -1.49 -27.01
C GLN A 143 -4.92 -2.12 -25.71
N ASP A 144 -3.93 -1.53 -25.02
CA ASP A 144 -3.48 -2.00 -23.71
C ASP A 144 -4.61 -1.88 -22.69
N LEU A 145 -5.31 -0.75 -22.71
CA LEU A 145 -6.49 -0.53 -21.84
C LEU A 145 -7.60 -1.54 -22.16
N LYS A 146 -7.95 -1.70 -23.44
CA LYS A 146 -8.98 -2.64 -23.88
C LYS A 146 -8.67 -4.09 -23.51
N ASN A 147 -7.41 -4.48 -23.50
CA ASN A 147 -6.96 -5.84 -23.18
C ASN A 147 -6.82 -6.07 -21.67
N TYR A 148 -6.91 -5.03 -20.86
CA TYR A 148 -6.73 -5.16 -19.42
C TYR A 148 -7.89 -5.95 -18.79
N SER A 149 -7.53 -6.79 -17.84
CA SER A 149 -8.46 -7.54 -17.02
C SER A 149 -7.82 -7.90 -15.68
N SER A 150 -8.45 -7.54 -14.58
CA SER A 150 -8.08 -7.98 -13.23
C SER A 150 -8.17 -9.51 -13.13
N GLN A 151 -7.44 -10.08 -12.20
CA GLN A 151 -7.35 -11.53 -12.07
C GLN A 151 -7.76 -12.00 -10.67
N TRP A 152 -8.51 -13.09 -10.60
CA TRP A 152 -8.65 -13.87 -9.39
C TRP A 152 -7.36 -14.66 -9.20
N ILE A 153 -6.71 -14.45 -8.05
CA ILE A 153 -5.43 -15.07 -7.73
C ILE A 153 -5.57 -15.91 -6.46
N LYS A 154 -4.75 -16.94 -6.32
CA LYS A 154 -4.64 -17.69 -5.07
C LYS A 154 -3.82 -16.87 -4.08
N PRO A 155 -4.34 -16.56 -2.89
CA PRO A 155 -3.57 -15.83 -1.88
C PRO A 155 -2.43 -16.70 -1.34
N LEU A 156 -1.37 -16.04 -0.84
CA LEU A 156 -0.36 -16.69 0.00
C LEU A 156 -0.96 -16.96 1.38
N ARG A 157 -0.52 -18.05 2.00
CA ARG A 157 -0.91 -18.45 3.36
C ARG A 157 0.32 -18.82 4.18
N MET A 158 0.31 -18.41 5.44
CA MET A 158 1.30 -18.83 6.44
C MET A 158 0.62 -18.99 7.79
N ASN A 159 0.89 -20.11 8.47
CA ASN A 159 0.47 -20.28 9.85
C ASN A 159 1.48 -19.64 10.78
N VAL A 160 1.02 -18.75 11.67
CA VAL A 160 1.82 -18.00 12.64
C VAL A 160 1.05 -17.96 13.96
N PHE A 161 1.64 -18.42 15.03
CA PHE A 161 1.03 -18.52 16.38
C PHE A 161 -0.37 -19.17 16.37
N GLY A 162 -0.56 -20.18 15.51
CA GLY A 162 -1.84 -20.87 15.35
C GLY A 162 -2.91 -20.12 14.58
N TYR A 163 -2.57 -19.01 13.93
CA TYR A 163 -3.42 -18.28 13.00
C TYR A 163 -2.93 -18.45 11.57
N ASP A 164 -3.84 -18.56 10.64
CA ASP A 164 -3.52 -18.51 9.22
C ASP A 164 -3.58 -17.07 8.73
N GLY A 165 -2.43 -16.50 8.41
CA GLY A 165 -2.31 -15.22 7.74
C GLY A 165 -2.42 -15.39 6.23
N TRP A 166 -3.22 -14.53 5.61
CA TRP A 166 -3.47 -14.51 4.17
C TRP A 166 -3.11 -13.17 3.58
N THR A 167 -2.47 -13.16 2.43
CA THR A 167 -2.12 -11.93 1.70
C THR A 167 -1.97 -12.19 0.21
N THR A 168 -1.77 -11.12 -0.57
CA THR A 168 -1.57 -11.22 -2.02
C THR A 168 -0.15 -11.69 -2.37
N PRO A 169 0.02 -12.50 -3.43
CA PRO A 169 1.35 -12.92 -3.89
C PRO A 169 2.11 -11.78 -4.60
N PRO A 170 3.40 -11.96 -4.93
CA PRO A 170 4.09 -11.05 -5.85
C PRO A 170 3.31 -10.83 -7.16
N SER A 171 3.41 -9.66 -7.78
CA SER A 171 4.46 -8.60 -7.57
C SER A 171 4.34 -7.75 -6.29
N THR A 172 3.48 -8.09 -5.32
CA THR A 172 3.39 -7.35 -4.06
C THR A 172 4.43 -7.80 -3.04
N GLN A 173 4.88 -6.87 -2.19
CA GLN A 173 5.79 -7.15 -1.07
C GLN A 173 5.09 -7.71 0.18
N SER A 174 3.80 -7.98 0.11
CA SER A 174 2.97 -8.27 1.29
C SER A 174 3.38 -9.53 2.06
N TYR A 175 4.03 -10.49 1.39
CA TYR A 175 4.59 -11.69 2.00
C TYR A 175 5.57 -11.38 3.14
N LEU A 176 6.25 -10.22 3.10
CA LEU A 176 7.19 -9.81 4.15
C LEU A 176 6.55 -9.77 5.54
N THR A 177 5.27 -9.38 5.63
CA THR A 177 4.54 -9.44 6.90
C THR A 177 4.47 -10.87 7.44
N LEU A 178 4.12 -11.83 6.58
CA LEU A 178 4.00 -13.24 6.97
C LEU A 178 5.36 -13.85 7.33
N SER A 179 6.38 -13.62 6.48
CA SER A 179 7.74 -14.15 6.70
C SER A 179 8.39 -13.56 7.95
N THR A 180 8.20 -12.25 8.20
CA THR A 180 8.69 -11.59 9.42
C THR A 180 8.08 -12.21 10.68
N LEU A 181 6.76 -12.38 10.70
CA LEU A 181 6.05 -12.93 11.86
C LEU A 181 6.39 -14.41 12.08
N LYS A 182 6.55 -15.19 11.00
CA LYS A 182 6.96 -16.59 11.09
C LYS A 182 8.42 -16.72 11.53
N GLY A 183 9.30 -15.88 11.00
CA GLY A 183 10.69 -15.83 11.45
C GLY A 183 10.80 -15.49 12.93
N TYR A 184 10.03 -14.51 13.40
CA TYR A 184 9.95 -14.18 14.82
C TYR A 184 9.45 -15.37 15.67
N GLU A 185 8.37 -16.06 15.24
CA GLU A 185 7.85 -17.24 15.92
C GLU A 185 8.93 -18.33 16.10
N LEU A 186 9.64 -18.68 15.00
CA LEU A 186 10.69 -19.71 15.04
C LEU A 186 11.91 -19.28 15.88
N LEU A 187 12.26 -18.00 15.89
CA LEU A 187 13.34 -17.47 16.71
C LEU A 187 12.95 -17.49 18.20
N SER A 188 11.69 -17.20 18.54
CA SER A 188 11.19 -17.20 19.92
C SER A 188 11.22 -18.58 20.59
N GLU A 189 11.35 -19.66 19.82
CA GLU A 189 11.58 -21.00 20.34
C GLU A 189 13.02 -21.22 20.85
N LYS A 190 13.97 -20.37 20.40
CA LYS A 190 15.41 -20.54 20.65
C LYS A 190 16.02 -19.40 21.48
N TYR A 191 15.43 -18.23 21.44
CA TYR A 191 15.96 -17.00 22.03
C TYR A 191 14.88 -16.31 22.87
N GLU A 192 15.30 -15.46 23.81
CA GLU A 192 14.41 -14.59 24.55
C GLU A 192 13.77 -13.56 23.60
N GLU A 193 12.46 -13.43 23.68
CA GLU A 193 11.71 -12.52 22.84
C GLU A 193 12.07 -11.05 23.11
N SER A 194 12.26 -10.31 22.03
CA SER A 194 12.64 -8.90 22.14
C SER A 194 12.18 -8.09 20.94
N LEU A 195 12.17 -6.79 21.10
CA LEU A 195 11.93 -5.87 20.00
C LEU A 195 13.04 -5.95 18.92
N HIS A 196 14.30 -6.15 19.37
CA HIS A 196 15.43 -6.42 18.48
C HIS A 196 15.13 -7.62 17.56
N MET A 197 14.61 -8.71 18.12
CA MET A 197 14.24 -9.89 17.33
C MET A 197 13.20 -9.57 16.24
N LEU A 198 12.18 -8.77 16.54
CA LEU A 198 11.17 -8.40 15.55
C LEU A 198 11.77 -7.54 14.43
N ILE A 199 12.62 -6.58 14.78
CA ILE A 199 13.30 -5.69 13.82
C ILE A 199 14.23 -6.50 12.91
N GLU A 200 15.05 -7.38 13.48
CA GLU A 200 15.98 -8.22 12.70
C GLU A 200 15.23 -9.24 11.85
N SER A 201 14.14 -9.83 12.35
CA SER A 201 13.29 -10.70 11.52
C SER A 201 12.79 -9.97 10.28
N TYR A 202 12.29 -8.73 10.41
CA TYR A 202 11.90 -7.94 9.24
C TYR A 202 13.10 -7.64 8.33
N ARG A 203 14.22 -7.20 8.89
CA ARG A 203 15.44 -6.82 8.16
C ARG A 203 15.96 -7.95 7.28
N ILE A 204 16.05 -9.15 7.84
CA ILE A 204 16.55 -10.36 7.17
C ILE A 204 15.74 -10.67 5.90
N PHE A 205 14.41 -10.59 5.97
CA PHE A 205 13.56 -10.86 4.81
C PHE A 205 13.47 -9.68 3.84
N ALA A 206 13.46 -8.45 4.36
CA ALA A 206 13.41 -7.25 3.55
C ALA A 206 14.66 -7.06 2.67
N ALA A 207 15.82 -7.57 3.11
CA ALA A 207 17.06 -7.54 2.33
C ALA A 207 16.94 -8.23 0.96
N ASP A 208 16.11 -9.25 0.83
CA ASP A 208 15.89 -9.96 -0.45
C ASP A 208 14.73 -9.39 -1.27
N ARG A 209 13.97 -8.43 -0.73
CA ARG A 209 12.71 -7.96 -1.35
C ARG A 209 12.85 -7.67 -2.84
N ASP A 210 13.81 -6.85 -3.23
CA ASP A 210 13.93 -6.38 -4.61
C ASP A 210 14.42 -7.49 -5.56
N ASN A 211 15.02 -8.55 -5.03
CA ASN A 211 15.48 -9.70 -5.80
C ASN A 211 14.37 -10.74 -6.05
N ILE A 212 13.40 -10.83 -5.14
CA ILE A 212 12.34 -11.86 -5.20
C ILE A 212 10.94 -11.30 -5.37
N THR A 213 10.76 -9.97 -5.39
CA THR A 213 9.46 -9.33 -5.60
C THR A 213 9.38 -8.77 -7.01
N TYR A 214 8.82 -9.53 -7.92
CA TYR A 214 8.62 -9.16 -9.33
C TYR A 214 7.39 -9.88 -9.89
N ASP A 215 7.04 -9.60 -11.13
CA ASP A 215 5.93 -10.27 -11.83
C ASP A 215 6.36 -11.67 -12.27
N TYR A 216 5.94 -12.68 -11.53
CA TYR A 216 6.19 -14.10 -11.82
C TYR A 216 5.34 -14.62 -12.99
N LYS A 217 4.29 -13.91 -13.41
CA LYS A 217 3.30 -14.37 -14.38
C LYS A 217 2.77 -15.76 -13.98
N ASP A 218 3.01 -16.77 -14.83
CA ASP A 218 2.56 -18.15 -14.61
C ASP A 218 3.48 -18.96 -13.69
N ASP A 219 4.69 -18.44 -13.37
CA ASP A 219 5.72 -19.12 -12.58
C ASP A 219 5.62 -18.83 -11.07
N ILE A 220 4.45 -18.44 -10.56
CA ILE A 220 4.27 -18.07 -9.14
C ILE A 220 4.65 -19.19 -8.15
N LEU A 221 4.66 -20.44 -8.62
CA LEU A 221 5.12 -21.60 -7.83
C LEU A 221 6.62 -21.53 -7.49
N ASP A 222 7.39 -20.75 -8.24
CA ASP A 222 8.82 -20.52 -7.98
C ASP A 222 9.06 -19.51 -6.85
N PHE A 223 8.02 -18.84 -6.39
CA PHE A 223 8.12 -17.90 -5.30
C PHE A 223 8.35 -18.61 -3.96
N LYS A 224 9.45 -18.29 -3.29
CA LYS A 224 9.90 -18.93 -2.04
C LYS A 224 9.68 -18.11 -0.78
N GLY A 225 9.26 -16.86 -0.89
CA GLY A 225 9.21 -15.93 0.24
C GLY A 225 8.37 -16.39 1.45
N VAL A 226 7.46 -17.36 1.28
CA VAL A 226 6.65 -17.97 2.36
C VAL A 226 6.93 -19.47 2.56
N ASP A 227 7.99 -20.02 1.93
CA ASP A 227 8.40 -21.41 2.15
C ASP A 227 9.10 -21.54 3.51
N LEU A 228 8.80 -22.58 4.27
CA LEU A 228 9.44 -22.79 5.58
C LEU A 228 10.95 -22.99 5.45
N ASP A 229 11.41 -23.78 4.49
CA ASP A 229 12.85 -24.00 4.26
C ASP A 229 13.60 -22.69 3.98
N TYR A 230 12.99 -21.78 3.22
CA TYR A 230 13.53 -20.44 2.98
C TYR A 230 13.61 -19.63 4.27
N ILE A 231 12.53 -19.63 5.05
CA ILE A 231 12.43 -18.86 6.32
C ILE A 231 13.44 -19.40 7.32
N GLU A 232 13.51 -20.74 7.54
CA GLU A 232 14.43 -21.39 8.46
C GLU A 232 15.89 -21.06 8.11
N LYS A 233 16.26 -21.15 6.83
CA LYS A 233 17.60 -20.79 6.36
C LYS A 233 17.90 -19.30 6.58
N LYS A 234 16.93 -18.42 6.38
CA LYS A 234 17.13 -16.97 6.53
C LYS A 234 17.33 -16.56 7.99
N ILE A 235 16.57 -17.13 8.92
CA ILE A 235 16.69 -16.80 10.34
C ILE A 235 18.03 -17.28 10.96
N GLU A 236 18.80 -18.14 10.30
CA GLU A 236 20.19 -18.47 10.71
C GLU A 236 21.10 -17.23 10.70
N LEU A 237 20.72 -16.17 9.97
CA LEU A 237 21.43 -14.89 9.97
C LEU A 237 21.16 -14.05 11.24
N TYR A 238 20.19 -14.44 12.07
CA TYR A 238 19.86 -13.71 13.28
C TYR A 238 21.01 -13.80 14.31
N ASP A 239 21.34 -12.66 14.91
CA ASP A 239 22.30 -12.55 16.02
C ASP A 239 21.59 -11.81 17.15
N ASP A 240 21.38 -12.45 18.28
CA ASP A 240 20.68 -11.85 19.42
C ASP A 240 21.48 -10.77 20.17
N GLN A 241 22.77 -10.64 19.86
CA GLN A 241 23.65 -9.68 20.51
C GLN A 241 23.85 -8.40 19.70
N LYS A 242 23.66 -8.44 18.38
CA LYS A 242 23.92 -7.28 17.51
C LYS A 242 23.07 -7.27 16.27
N THR A 243 22.78 -6.04 15.81
CA THR A 243 22.11 -5.81 14.53
C THR A 243 22.97 -6.22 13.34
N GLN A 244 22.33 -6.75 12.29
CA GLN A 244 22.97 -7.11 11.02
C GLN A 244 22.99 -5.91 10.05
N LYS A 245 23.99 -5.88 9.17
CA LYS A 245 24.09 -4.86 8.11
C LYS A 245 23.52 -5.41 6.81
N PHE A 246 22.47 -4.80 6.31
CA PHE A 246 21.88 -5.11 5.01
C PHE A 246 21.70 -3.84 4.20
N SER A 247 21.86 -3.93 2.89
CA SER A 247 21.53 -2.84 1.97
C SER A 247 20.03 -2.89 1.65
N PHE A 248 19.37 -1.75 1.75
CA PHE A 248 17.97 -1.59 1.37
C PHE A 248 17.82 -0.49 0.31
N PRO A 249 16.85 -0.61 -0.58
CA PRO A 249 16.53 0.47 -1.52
C PRO A 249 15.83 1.64 -0.83
N GLU A 250 15.84 2.79 -1.48
CA GLU A 250 15.29 4.05 -0.97
C GLU A 250 13.83 3.96 -0.51
N PRO A 251 13.44 4.72 0.53
CA PRO A 251 12.06 4.77 1.01
C PRO A 251 11.15 5.40 -0.03
N SER A 252 9.94 4.88 -0.13
CA SER A 252 8.90 5.47 -0.94
C SER A 252 7.73 5.89 -0.05
N GLY A 253 7.39 7.17 -0.06
CA GLY A 253 6.14 7.65 0.53
C GLY A 253 4.92 7.01 -0.14
N GLY A 254 3.75 7.01 0.50
CA GLY A 254 2.56 6.37 -0.02
C GLY A 254 1.32 7.24 0.00
N GLY A 255 0.59 7.30 -1.12
CA GLY A 255 -0.78 7.80 -1.22
C GLY A 255 -1.73 6.61 -1.32
N THR A 256 -2.08 6.00 -0.21
CA THR A 256 -2.83 4.73 -0.14
C THR A 256 -4.11 4.89 0.65
N ALA A 257 -5.21 4.30 0.17
CA ALA A 257 -6.44 4.11 0.92
C ALA A 257 -6.59 2.61 1.25
N TYR A 258 -6.89 2.32 2.51
CA TYR A 258 -7.24 0.99 2.98
C TYR A 258 -8.61 1.02 3.63
N MET A 259 -9.42 0.01 3.32
CA MET A 259 -10.69 -0.19 3.99
C MET A 259 -10.91 -1.67 4.32
N THR A 260 -11.60 -1.91 5.41
CA THR A 260 -12.02 -3.23 5.83
C THR A 260 -13.49 -3.22 6.21
N VAL A 261 -14.19 -4.26 5.78
CA VAL A 261 -15.62 -4.42 6.04
C VAL A 261 -15.89 -5.86 6.47
N ARG A 262 -16.79 -6.04 7.41
CA ARG A 262 -17.34 -7.33 7.78
C ARG A 262 -18.86 -7.24 7.94
N ASP A 263 -19.58 -8.12 7.27
CA ASP A 263 -21.04 -8.18 7.39
C ASP A 263 -21.51 -9.14 8.49
N SER A 264 -22.83 -9.17 8.71
CA SER A 264 -23.45 -10.06 9.69
C SER A 264 -23.34 -11.55 9.34
N SER A 265 -23.17 -11.89 8.06
CA SER A 265 -22.98 -13.29 7.61
C SER A 265 -21.56 -13.80 7.89
N GLY A 266 -20.62 -12.92 8.18
CA GLY A 266 -19.21 -13.23 8.41
C GLY A 266 -18.34 -13.06 7.16
N LEU A 267 -18.87 -12.56 6.06
CA LEU A 267 -18.06 -12.15 4.91
C LEU A 267 -17.18 -10.97 5.30
N GLY A 268 -15.87 -11.13 5.12
CA GLY A 268 -14.89 -10.09 5.39
C GLY A 268 -14.16 -9.63 4.14
N VAL A 269 -13.96 -8.33 4.00
CA VAL A 269 -13.22 -7.71 2.91
C VAL A 269 -12.06 -6.90 3.47
N SER A 270 -10.86 -7.14 2.96
CA SER A 270 -9.65 -6.34 3.18
C SER A 270 -9.26 -5.73 1.83
N LEU A 271 -9.55 -4.45 1.62
CA LEU A 271 -9.36 -3.78 0.35
C LEU A 271 -8.35 -2.65 0.47
N ILE A 272 -7.37 -2.65 -0.42
CA ILE A 272 -6.34 -1.62 -0.49
C ILE A 272 -6.19 -1.13 -1.92
N GLN A 273 -6.15 0.18 -2.11
CA GLN A 273 -5.85 0.81 -3.40
C GLN A 273 -4.97 2.04 -3.21
N SER A 274 -4.19 2.39 -4.23
CA SER A 274 -3.17 3.41 -4.06
C SER A 274 -2.77 4.04 -5.39
N ASN A 275 -2.54 5.34 -5.35
CA ASN A 275 -1.84 6.05 -6.42
C ASN A 275 -0.30 5.89 -6.33
N PHE A 276 0.21 5.18 -5.36
CA PHE A 276 1.60 4.96 -4.98
C PHE A 276 2.20 6.16 -4.23
N HIS A 277 2.85 7.13 -4.89
CA HIS A 277 3.44 8.29 -4.21
C HIS A 277 2.47 9.48 -4.19
N GLY A 278 1.95 9.83 -3.03
CA GLY A 278 1.09 11.00 -2.84
C GLY A 278 -0.12 11.01 -3.80
N ILE A 279 -0.21 12.01 -4.66
CA ILE A 279 -1.28 12.18 -5.65
C ILE A 279 -1.04 11.33 -6.92
N GLY A 280 -0.04 10.47 -6.93
CA GLY A 280 0.34 9.66 -8.10
C GLY A 280 1.30 10.40 -9.02
N SER A 281 1.12 10.22 -10.34
CA SER A 281 2.00 10.80 -11.36
C SER A 281 1.86 12.31 -11.53
N ARG A 282 0.89 12.94 -10.90
CA ARG A 282 0.43 14.31 -11.13
C ARG A 282 -0.07 14.56 -12.57
N ILE A 283 -0.20 13.52 -13.36
CA ILE A 283 -0.78 13.58 -14.72
C ILE A 283 -2.30 13.47 -14.56
N GLY A 284 -2.99 14.55 -14.88
CA GLY A 284 -4.44 14.62 -14.81
C GLY A 284 -5.11 14.24 -16.12
N VAL A 285 -6.27 13.62 -16.05
CA VAL A 285 -7.19 13.41 -17.17
C VAL A 285 -8.28 14.46 -17.04
N ASP A 286 -8.01 15.67 -17.60
CA ASP A 286 -8.72 16.91 -17.28
C ASP A 286 -10.23 16.85 -17.50
N SER A 287 -10.68 16.29 -18.62
CA SER A 287 -12.10 16.17 -18.95
C SER A 287 -12.87 15.27 -17.99
N TYR A 288 -12.16 14.35 -17.34
CA TYR A 288 -12.72 13.33 -16.44
C TYR A 288 -12.40 13.58 -14.96
N GLY A 289 -11.56 14.58 -14.66
CA GLY A 289 -11.35 15.09 -13.30
C GLY A 289 -10.63 14.16 -12.34
N PHE A 290 -9.76 13.24 -12.83
CA PHE A 290 -8.95 12.37 -11.98
C PHE A 290 -7.46 12.40 -12.37
N PHE A 291 -6.61 11.98 -11.42
CA PHE A 291 -5.17 11.83 -11.63
C PHE A 291 -4.79 10.36 -11.79
N LEU A 292 -3.76 10.11 -12.60
CA LEU A 292 -3.20 8.78 -12.79
C LEU A 292 -2.17 8.47 -11.70
N HIS A 293 -2.13 7.21 -11.28
CA HIS A 293 -1.13 6.72 -10.35
C HIS A 293 0.28 6.69 -10.99
N ASN A 294 1.31 6.53 -10.16
CA ASN A 294 2.70 6.38 -10.63
C ASN A 294 3.32 5.04 -10.23
N ARG A 295 2.54 3.97 -10.29
CA ARG A 295 2.96 2.63 -9.87
C ARG A 295 4.15 2.09 -10.68
N GLY A 296 4.34 2.55 -11.93
CA GLY A 296 5.49 2.19 -12.76
C GLY A 296 6.85 2.56 -12.15
N CYS A 297 6.90 3.53 -11.21
CA CYS A 297 8.12 3.79 -10.44
C CYS A 297 8.58 2.59 -9.60
N GLY A 298 7.77 1.55 -9.47
CA GLY A 298 8.17 0.28 -8.87
C GLY A 298 9.06 -0.58 -9.75
N PHE A 299 9.23 -0.26 -11.03
CA PHE A 299 10.18 -0.96 -11.91
C PHE A 299 11.63 -0.56 -11.64
N ASN A 300 12.54 -1.45 -12.02
CA ASN A 300 13.98 -1.21 -12.07
C ASN A 300 14.38 -0.92 -13.53
N LEU A 301 15.35 -0.03 -13.76
CA LEU A 301 15.85 0.30 -15.09
C LEU A 301 17.20 -0.37 -15.42
N GLN A 302 17.78 -1.16 -14.52
CA GLN A 302 19.00 -1.92 -14.77
C GLN A 302 18.69 -3.15 -15.63
N LYS A 303 19.32 -3.25 -16.80
CA LYS A 303 19.15 -4.40 -17.69
C LYS A 303 19.52 -5.71 -16.98
N GLY A 304 18.69 -6.73 -17.16
CA GLY A 304 18.86 -8.03 -16.51
C GLY A 304 18.25 -8.15 -15.10
N HIS A 305 17.79 -7.06 -14.52
CA HIS A 305 17.05 -7.12 -13.26
C HIS A 305 15.69 -7.79 -13.48
N LYS A 306 15.26 -8.68 -12.58
CA LYS A 306 14.00 -9.44 -12.72
C LYS A 306 12.76 -8.53 -12.78
N ASN A 307 12.79 -7.39 -12.10
CA ASN A 307 11.75 -6.36 -12.13
C ASN A 307 12.07 -5.22 -13.12
N TYR A 308 12.81 -5.50 -14.21
CA TYR A 308 13.12 -4.53 -15.26
C TYR A 308 11.84 -4.05 -15.95
N LEU A 309 11.77 -2.73 -16.29
CA LEU A 309 10.66 -2.15 -17.04
C LEU A 309 10.52 -2.83 -18.40
N GLN A 310 9.44 -3.54 -18.59
CA GLN A 310 9.12 -4.25 -19.81
C GLN A 310 7.62 -4.22 -20.08
N ALA A 311 7.24 -4.05 -21.34
CA ALA A 311 5.85 -4.09 -21.78
C ALA A 311 5.10 -5.33 -21.27
N GLY A 312 3.87 -5.14 -20.79
CA GLY A 312 3.01 -6.21 -20.29
C GLY A 312 3.44 -6.84 -18.96
N ARG A 313 4.45 -6.27 -18.26
CA ARG A 313 4.84 -6.68 -16.91
C ARG A 313 4.22 -5.79 -15.83
N LYS A 314 3.94 -6.38 -14.67
CA LYS A 314 3.53 -5.65 -13.47
C LYS A 314 4.77 -5.21 -12.68
N PRO A 315 4.83 -3.97 -12.18
CA PRO A 315 5.94 -3.52 -11.33
C PRO A 315 5.86 -4.14 -9.94
N LEU A 316 6.96 -4.08 -9.19
CA LEU A 316 6.95 -4.29 -7.75
C LEU A 316 5.87 -3.41 -7.10
N HIS A 317 5.03 -4.02 -6.28
CA HIS A 317 3.89 -3.40 -5.64
C HIS A 317 4.04 -3.38 -4.12
N THR A 318 3.71 -2.25 -3.49
CA THR A 318 3.90 -2.06 -2.05
C THR A 318 2.66 -2.37 -1.21
N LEU A 319 1.52 -2.63 -1.82
CA LEU A 319 0.26 -2.87 -1.11
C LEU A 319 0.28 -4.20 -0.35
N SER A 320 -0.10 -4.16 0.92
CA SER A 320 -0.02 -5.31 1.82
C SER A 320 -1.35 -5.52 2.58
N PRO A 321 -2.43 -5.89 1.87
CA PRO A 321 -3.68 -6.24 2.55
C PRO A 321 -3.48 -7.56 3.30
N THR A 322 -3.98 -7.66 4.54
CA THR A 322 -3.94 -8.90 5.30
C THR A 322 -5.31 -9.32 5.81
N LEU A 323 -5.49 -10.63 5.93
CA LEU A 323 -6.63 -11.27 6.55
C LEU A 323 -6.13 -12.45 7.38
N TRP A 324 -6.69 -12.65 8.58
CA TRP A 324 -6.26 -13.68 9.49
C TRP A 324 -7.44 -14.55 9.91
N THR A 325 -7.23 -15.85 9.87
CA THR A 325 -8.22 -16.85 10.27
C THR A 325 -7.67 -17.77 11.34
N LYS A 326 -8.53 -18.29 12.19
CA LYS A 326 -8.24 -19.38 13.11
C LYS A 326 -9.33 -20.43 13.01
N ASP A 327 -8.97 -21.69 12.90
CA ASP A 327 -9.92 -22.79 12.71
C ASP A 327 -10.92 -22.53 11.57
N ASN A 328 -10.41 -22.01 10.44
CA ASN A 328 -11.17 -21.57 9.26
C ASN A 328 -12.23 -20.48 9.51
N LYS A 329 -12.14 -19.76 10.62
CA LYS A 329 -13.02 -18.62 10.92
C LYS A 329 -12.23 -17.33 10.86
N LEU A 330 -12.84 -16.30 10.32
CA LEU A 330 -12.26 -14.95 10.30
C LEU A 330 -12.03 -14.47 11.74
N GLU A 331 -10.85 -13.91 12.01
CA GLU A 331 -10.47 -13.36 13.32
C GLU A 331 -10.01 -11.91 13.22
N LEU A 332 -9.35 -11.53 12.10
CA LEU A 332 -8.80 -10.20 11.95
C LEU A 332 -8.73 -9.80 10.47
N LEU A 333 -9.18 -8.61 10.17
CA LEU A 333 -8.93 -7.87 8.93
C LEU A 333 -8.11 -6.64 9.30
N LEU A 334 -6.97 -6.44 8.63
CA LEU A 334 -6.07 -5.35 8.99
C LEU A 334 -5.21 -4.95 7.80
N GLY A 335 -5.03 -3.65 7.64
CA GLY A 335 -4.12 -3.06 6.67
C GLY A 335 -3.73 -1.64 7.04
N THR A 336 -2.79 -1.09 6.29
CA THR A 336 -2.22 0.23 6.54
C THR A 336 -1.84 0.92 5.25
N ARG A 337 -1.57 2.20 5.30
CA ARG A 337 -0.81 2.94 4.29
C ARG A 337 0.67 3.03 4.70
N GLY A 338 1.54 3.61 3.86
CA GLY A 338 2.95 3.80 4.19
C GLY A 338 3.92 3.23 3.14
N GLY A 339 3.43 2.88 1.95
CA GLY A 339 4.30 2.41 0.86
C GLY A 339 5.15 1.21 1.26
N ARG A 340 6.47 1.33 1.14
CA ARG A 340 7.42 0.26 1.47
C ARG A 340 7.43 -0.11 2.95
N TYR A 341 6.99 0.78 3.85
CA TYR A 341 6.92 0.51 5.28
C TYR A 341 5.78 -0.43 5.69
N GLN A 342 4.76 -0.63 4.84
CA GLN A 342 3.58 -1.39 5.20
C GLN A 342 3.87 -2.73 5.91
N PRO A 343 4.75 -3.61 5.43
CA PRO A 343 4.97 -4.90 6.08
C PRO A 343 5.54 -4.79 7.50
N GLN A 344 6.51 -3.90 7.75
CA GLN A 344 7.09 -3.72 9.08
C GLN A 344 6.10 -3.08 10.06
N LEU A 345 5.25 -2.16 9.59
CA LEU A 345 4.21 -1.54 10.41
C LEU A 345 3.12 -2.54 10.77
N LEU A 346 2.72 -3.38 9.81
CA LEU A 346 1.74 -4.44 10.06
C LEU A 346 2.27 -5.47 11.05
N ALA A 347 3.54 -5.89 10.93
CA ALA A 347 4.13 -6.85 11.87
C ALA A 347 4.10 -6.36 13.31
N GLN A 348 4.37 -5.05 13.55
CA GLN A 348 4.32 -4.44 14.89
C GLN A 348 2.92 -4.46 15.53
N VAL A 349 1.87 -4.35 14.69
CA VAL A 349 0.49 -4.32 15.18
C VAL A 349 -0.08 -5.72 15.29
N ILE A 350 0.25 -6.61 14.38
CA ILE A 350 -0.29 -7.97 14.33
C ILE A 350 0.32 -8.85 15.42
N LEU A 351 1.64 -8.78 15.66
CA LEU A 351 2.35 -9.67 16.59
C LEU A 351 1.74 -9.69 18.00
N PRO A 352 1.53 -8.55 18.69
CA PRO A 352 0.95 -8.58 20.04
C PRO A 352 -0.50 -9.07 20.08
N TYR A 353 -1.26 -8.89 19.01
CA TYR A 353 -2.61 -9.43 18.91
C TYR A 353 -2.61 -10.95 18.75
N LEU A 354 -1.80 -11.50 17.85
CA LEU A 354 -1.76 -12.95 17.63
C LEU A 354 -1.25 -13.69 18.83
N LYS A 355 -0.19 -13.17 19.47
CA LYS A 355 0.52 -13.81 20.56
C LYS A 355 -0.20 -13.66 21.89
N ASP A 356 -0.49 -12.41 22.29
CA ASP A 356 -0.93 -12.05 23.65
C ASP A 356 -2.40 -11.66 23.71
N LYS A 357 -3.09 -11.62 22.57
CA LYS A 357 -4.47 -11.12 22.46
C LYS A 357 -4.63 -9.68 22.95
N THR A 358 -3.57 -8.89 22.88
CA THR A 358 -3.63 -7.47 23.21
C THR A 358 -4.65 -6.77 22.29
N PRO A 359 -5.60 -6.00 22.83
CA PRO A 359 -6.57 -5.29 22.00
C PRO A 359 -5.88 -4.33 21.02
N LEU A 360 -6.30 -4.32 19.76
CA LEU A 360 -5.65 -3.50 18.74
C LEU A 360 -5.68 -2.01 19.05
N ARG A 361 -6.74 -1.50 19.70
CA ARG A 361 -6.82 -0.10 20.14
C ARG A 361 -5.67 0.28 21.08
N ASP A 362 -5.23 -0.65 21.92
CA ASP A 362 -4.15 -0.42 22.89
C ASP A 362 -2.78 -0.51 22.19
N ILE A 363 -2.66 -1.43 21.21
CA ILE A 363 -1.47 -1.56 20.37
C ILE A 363 -1.28 -0.29 19.51
N MET A 364 -2.35 0.25 18.93
CA MET A 364 -2.30 1.44 18.08
C MET A 364 -1.87 2.71 18.82
N GLN A 365 -1.98 2.73 20.16
CA GLN A 365 -1.51 3.83 21.01
C GLN A 365 -0.03 3.72 21.40
N LYS A 366 0.65 2.64 21.02
CA LYS A 366 2.10 2.51 21.25
C LYS A 366 2.87 3.23 20.14
N GLY A 367 4.05 3.75 20.51
CA GLY A 367 5.00 4.31 19.52
C GLY A 367 5.46 3.22 18.55
N ARG A 368 5.62 3.59 17.28
CA ARG A 368 6.12 2.70 16.22
C ARG A 368 7.54 3.04 15.83
N TRP A 369 8.17 2.06 15.24
CA TRP A 369 9.49 2.20 14.63
C TRP A 369 9.39 2.00 13.10
N ALA A 370 10.36 2.56 12.38
CA ALA A 370 10.58 2.29 10.98
C ALA A 370 12.09 2.17 10.70
N LEU A 371 12.45 1.13 9.98
CA LEU A 371 13.79 0.97 9.43
C LEU A 371 13.96 1.92 8.25
N ASN A 372 14.96 2.80 8.37
CA ASN A 372 15.31 3.82 7.37
C ASN A 372 16.68 3.57 6.74
N ASP A 373 17.18 2.35 6.77
CA ASP A 373 18.44 1.96 6.12
C ASP A 373 18.48 2.29 4.62
N PHE A 374 17.35 2.76 4.13
CA PHE A 374 17.17 3.28 2.79
C PHE A 374 18.00 4.52 2.45
N LEU A 375 18.45 5.25 3.46
CA LEU A 375 19.20 6.51 3.30
C LEU A 375 20.70 6.37 3.52
N SER A 376 21.17 5.25 4.11
CA SER A 376 22.59 5.00 4.29
C SER A 376 22.92 3.53 4.04
N ASN A 377 23.85 3.28 3.15
CA ASN A 377 24.30 1.94 2.79
C ASN A 377 25.14 1.24 3.88
N THR A 378 25.24 1.78 5.08
CA THR A 378 26.26 1.35 6.03
C THR A 378 25.77 0.99 7.42
N ASP A 379 24.69 1.62 7.92
CA ASP A 379 24.29 1.47 9.32
C ASP A 379 22.80 1.24 9.49
N SER A 380 22.43 0.46 10.51
CA SER A 380 21.05 0.22 10.90
C SER A 380 20.42 1.50 11.45
N GLN A 381 19.82 2.31 10.58
CA GLN A 381 19.07 3.48 11.01
C GLN A 381 17.62 3.11 11.31
N LEU A 382 17.22 3.34 12.54
CA LEU A 382 15.90 3.12 13.05
C LEU A 382 15.32 4.46 13.51
N THR A 383 14.24 4.90 12.90
CA THR A 383 13.49 6.03 13.42
C THR A 383 12.31 5.54 14.26
N VAL A 384 12.06 6.21 15.38
CA VAL A 384 10.96 5.88 16.30
C VAL A 384 10.13 7.12 16.61
N GLU A 385 8.85 6.92 16.85
CA GLU A 385 7.94 8.01 17.26
C GLU A 385 8.23 8.51 18.67
N GLY A 386 7.81 9.73 18.98
CA GLY A 386 7.97 10.33 20.33
C GLY A 386 7.26 9.54 21.44
N ALA A 387 6.25 8.72 21.12
CA ALA A 387 5.60 7.81 22.06
C ALA A 387 6.39 6.52 22.35
N PHE A 388 7.54 6.33 21.70
CA PHE A 388 8.34 5.12 21.89
C PHE A 388 9.05 5.14 23.27
N ALA A 389 9.12 4.00 23.93
CA ALA A 389 9.66 3.95 25.28
C ALA A 389 11.20 4.12 25.30
N ALA A 390 11.71 4.95 26.22
CA ALA A 390 13.14 5.17 26.35
C ALA A 390 13.92 3.89 26.72
N THR A 391 13.32 2.97 27.47
CA THR A 391 13.90 1.65 27.79
C THR A 391 14.10 0.80 26.55
N ASP A 392 13.17 0.85 25.60
CA ASP A 392 13.28 0.11 24.35
C ASP A 392 14.36 0.72 23.44
N ILE A 393 14.50 2.06 23.43
CA ILE A 393 15.57 2.74 22.73
C ILE A 393 16.93 2.30 23.26
N GLN A 394 17.13 2.37 24.59
CA GLN A 394 18.38 1.93 25.23
C GLN A 394 18.73 0.47 24.93
N HIS A 395 17.72 -0.40 24.96
CA HIS A 395 17.92 -1.80 24.59
C HIS A 395 18.37 -1.95 23.13
N LEU A 396 17.71 -1.27 22.20
CA LEU A 396 18.08 -1.32 20.77
C LEU A 396 19.48 -0.76 20.52
N GLU A 397 19.84 0.35 21.15
CA GLU A 397 21.18 0.94 21.06
C GLU A 397 22.26 -0.01 21.60
N SER A 398 21.97 -0.73 22.68
CA SER A 398 22.89 -1.75 23.24
C SER A 398 23.14 -2.91 22.26
N LYS A 399 22.23 -3.16 21.33
CA LYS A 399 22.37 -4.16 20.25
C LYS A 399 22.95 -3.55 18.96
N GLY A 400 23.38 -2.28 18.98
CA GLY A 400 24.03 -1.59 17.88
C GLY A 400 23.10 -0.95 16.83
N HIS A 401 21.78 -0.83 17.13
CA HIS A 401 20.89 -0.02 16.31
C HIS A 401 21.19 1.47 16.49
N LEU A 402 21.21 2.23 15.41
CA LEU A 402 21.26 3.68 15.44
C LEU A 402 19.83 4.22 15.50
N VAL A 403 19.40 4.63 16.69
CA VAL A 403 18.01 5.04 16.93
C VAL A 403 17.88 6.56 16.88
N THR A 404 16.95 7.07 16.08
CA THR A 404 16.56 8.48 16.06
C THR A 404 15.09 8.60 16.47
N GLN A 405 14.83 9.28 17.57
CA GLN A 405 13.45 9.55 18.01
C GLN A 405 12.99 10.89 17.43
N ILE A 406 11.80 10.90 16.81
CA ILE A 406 11.17 12.13 16.31
C ILE A 406 10.39 12.82 17.45
N ASP A 407 10.18 14.15 17.32
CA ASP A 407 9.46 14.94 18.33
C ASP A 407 7.95 14.60 18.39
N GLN A 408 7.35 14.26 17.24
CA GLN A 408 5.94 13.97 17.16
C GLN A 408 5.61 12.68 17.94
N LYS A 409 4.67 12.81 18.89
CA LYS A 409 4.19 11.64 19.66
C LYS A 409 3.73 10.52 18.76
N PHE A 410 2.95 10.87 17.73
CA PHE A 410 2.45 9.99 16.67
C PHE A 410 2.55 10.72 15.35
N ASP A 411 3.03 10.03 14.30
CA ASP A 411 3.18 10.61 12.97
C ASP A 411 2.53 9.72 11.91
N LYS A 412 1.81 10.36 10.96
CA LYS A 412 1.11 9.68 9.86
C LYS A 412 2.04 8.90 8.93
N ALA A 413 3.34 9.20 8.90
CA ALA A 413 4.32 8.45 8.13
C ALA A 413 4.52 7.01 8.64
N TYR A 414 4.22 6.77 9.93
CA TYR A 414 4.27 5.43 10.53
C TYR A 414 2.99 4.61 10.30
N GLY A 415 2.29 4.90 9.23
CA GLY A 415 1.20 4.12 8.68
C GLY A 415 0.00 3.98 9.61
N PRO A 416 -1.03 4.83 9.45
CA PRO A 416 -2.31 4.61 10.11
C PRO A 416 -2.86 3.23 9.74
N VAL A 417 -3.34 2.51 10.72
CA VAL A 417 -3.86 1.15 10.59
C VAL A 417 -5.36 1.14 10.84
N SER A 418 -6.11 0.58 9.90
CA SER A 418 -7.53 0.30 10.09
C SER A 418 -7.73 -1.21 10.26
N ALA A 419 -8.56 -1.60 11.22
CA ALA A 419 -8.78 -3.01 11.52
C ALA A 419 -10.21 -3.30 11.95
N ILE A 420 -10.67 -4.52 11.63
CA ILE A 420 -11.80 -5.19 12.26
C ILE A 420 -11.27 -6.50 12.84
N TYR A 421 -11.47 -6.71 14.12
CA TYR A 421 -10.92 -7.85 14.83
C TYR A 421 -11.92 -8.45 15.81
N LYS A 422 -11.68 -9.69 16.18
CA LYS A 422 -12.49 -10.40 17.17
C LYS A 422 -11.83 -10.34 18.55
N ASP A 423 -12.53 -9.71 19.47
CA ASP A 423 -12.27 -9.76 20.90
C ASP A 423 -13.40 -10.57 21.56
N LYS A 424 -14.08 -10.05 22.56
CA LYS A 424 -15.33 -10.63 23.07
C LYS A 424 -16.46 -10.55 22.03
N SER A 425 -16.45 -9.50 21.24
CA SER A 425 -17.30 -9.27 20.08
C SER A 425 -16.45 -8.77 18.92
N TRP A 426 -17.06 -8.58 17.76
CA TRP A 426 -16.40 -7.90 16.65
C TRP A 426 -16.22 -6.41 16.97
N THR A 427 -15.03 -5.92 16.80
CA THR A 427 -14.62 -4.56 17.16
C THR A 427 -13.85 -3.93 16.00
N GLY A 428 -14.20 -2.71 15.65
CA GLY A 428 -13.41 -1.88 14.76
C GLY A 428 -12.37 -1.06 15.51
N ALA A 429 -11.24 -0.79 14.88
CA ALA A 429 -10.23 0.11 15.42
C ALA A 429 -9.66 0.99 14.29
N ALA A 430 -9.60 2.30 14.57
CA ALA A 430 -8.95 3.31 13.74
C ALA A 430 -7.73 3.88 14.47
N ASP A 431 -6.72 4.26 13.72
CA ASP A 431 -5.43 4.69 14.25
C ASP A 431 -5.47 6.14 14.76
N VAL A 432 -4.77 6.38 15.87
CA VAL A 432 -4.64 7.72 16.46
C VAL A 432 -3.76 8.69 15.65
N ARG A 433 -3.05 8.20 14.62
CA ARG A 433 -2.08 8.97 13.83
C ARG A 433 -2.72 9.89 12.80
N VAL A 434 -3.98 9.69 12.52
CA VAL A 434 -4.75 10.52 11.55
C VAL A 434 -6.18 10.74 12.04
N GLY A 435 -6.72 11.92 11.72
CA GLY A 435 -8.13 12.25 12.01
C GLY A 435 -9.11 11.87 10.88
N THR A 436 -8.63 11.16 9.85
CA THR A 436 -9.42 10.78 8.67
C THR A 436 -9.88 9.34 8.67
N GLU A 437 -9.53 8.58 9.70
CA GLU A 437 -9.98 7.19 9.87
C GLU A 437 -11.22 7.13 10.75
N THR A 438 -12.18 6.35 10.34
CA THR A 438 -13.43 6.14 11.08
C THR A 438 -13.74 4.66 11.21
N VAL A 439 -14.52 4.33 12.26
CA VAL A 439 -15.13 3.02 12.46
C VAL A 439 -16.62 3.23 12.58
N GLU A 440 -17.39 2.57 11.74
CA GLU A 440 -18.84 2.68 11.75
C GLU A 440 -19.48 1.29 11.81
N THR A 441 -20.61 1.21 12.48
CA THR A 441 -21.50 0.03 12.48
C THR A 441 -22.79 0.45 11.81
N ILE A 442 -23.15 -0.26 10.75
CA ILE A 442 -24.33 0.00 9.94
C ILE A 442 -25.37 -1.08 10.25
#